data_5479b36e9460f702895a140321d6d83c
#
_entry.id   5479b36e9460f702895a140321d6d83c
#
_cell.length_a   1.000
_cell.length_b   1.000
_cell.length_c   1.000
_cell.angle_alpha   90.00
_cell.angle_beta   90.00
_cell.angle_gamma   90.00
#
_symmetry.space_group_name_H-M   'P 1'
#
loop_
_entity.id
_entity.type
_entity.pdbx_description
1 polymer ?
#
loop_
_entity_poly.entity_id
_entity_poly.type
_entity_poly.pdbx_seq_one_letter_code
_entity_poly.pdbx_strand_id
1 'polypeptide(L)'
;NVKVNKNIETQFESLQTVIPCVVCKKNYIRHLKENPIDYHLTSKKKLVYWLIDMHNMVNAEIGKKQMSYNTIIQKYEDIYNKKIFSESLIESFKNKKENNYNNIFIIICVIFLICFIYYLIFKKKK
;
A
#
# COMPACT_ATOMS: atom_id res chain seq x y z
N ASN A 1 -2.03 -1.80 24.65
CA ASN A 1 -0.85 -1.77 23.77
C ASN A 1 0.16 -2.90 24.02
N VAL A 2 0.26 -3.47 25.24
CA VAL A 2 1.15 -4.60 25.55
C VAL A 2 0.90 -5.81 24.64
N LYS A 3 -0.37 -6.15 24.38
CA LYS A 3 -0.75 -7.28 23.52
C LYS A 3 -0.34 -7.10 22.06
N VAL A 4 -0.40 -5.88 21.53
CA VAL A 4 0.02 -5.56 20.16
C VAL A 4 1.54 -5.68 20.03
N ASN A 5 2.28 -5.19 21.00
CA ASN A 5 3.74 -5.28 21.01
C ASN A 5 4.22 -6.73 21.03
N LYS A 6 3.60 -7.59 21.84
CA LYS A 6 3.93 -9.02 21.89
C LYS A 6 3.62 -9.75 20.58
N ASN A 7 2.55 -9.38 19.89
CA ASN A 7 2.23 -9.97 18.58
C ASN A 7 3.28 -9.58 17.53
N ILE A 8 3.74 -8.33 17.53
CA ILE A 8 4.79 -7.86 16.61
C ILE A 8 6.10 -8.59 16.87
N GLU A 9 6.52 -8.67 18.14
CA GLU A 9 7.69 -9.43 18.57
C GLU A 9 7.64 -10.87 18.06
N THR A 10 6.56 -11.60 18.36
CA THR A 10 6.35 -12.98 17.92
C THR A 10 6.42 -13.13 16.40
N GLN A 11 5.88 -12.16 15.63
CA GLN A 11 5.95 -12.20 14.17
C GLN A 11 7.40 -12.10 13.67
N PHE A 12 8.20 -11.17 14.20
CA PHE A 12 9.60 -11.05 13.79
C PHE A 12 10.43 -12.25 14.25
N GLU A 13 10.20 -12.77 15.44
CA GLU A 13 10.84 -14.00 15.90
C GLU A 13 10.48 -15.21 15.03
N SER A 14 9.24 -15.31 14.58
CA SER A 14 8.80 -16.43 13.74
C SER A 14 9.46 -16.46 12.36
N LEU A 15 9.96 -15.33 11.85
CA LEU A 15 10.67 -15.27 10.56
C LEU A 15 11.89 -16.21 10.55
N GLN A 16 12.54 -16.43 11.68
CA GLN A 16 13.63 -17.41 11.77
C GLN A 16 13.22 -18.84 11.38
N THR A 17 11.96 -19.19 11.43
CA THR A 17 11.47 -20.53 11.07
C THR A 17 11.22 -20.68 9.57
N VAL A 18 10.85 -19.60 8.89
CA VAL A 18 10.43 -19.60 7.49
C VAL A 18 11.51 -19.16 6.49
N ILE A 19 12.63 -18.62 6.95
CA ILE A 19 13.75 -18.26 6.07
C ILE A 19 14.37 -19.55 5.48
N PRO A 20 14.30 -19.75 4.13
CA PRO A 20 14.74 -21.00 3.51
C PRO A 20 16.26 -21.12 3.40
N CYS A 21 16.98 -20.01 3.33
CA CYS A 21 18.44 -19.95 3.26
C CYS A 21 19.06 -20.22 4.63
N VAL A 22 19.78 -21.32 4.77
CA VAL A 22 20.39 -21.73 6.05
C VAL A 22 21.36 -20.68 6.61
N VAL A 23 22.20 -20.08 5.78
CA VAL A 23 23.14 -19.04 6.18
C VAL A 23 22.39 -17.77 6.60
N CYS A 24 21.40 -17.35 5.79
CA CYS A 24 20.58 -16.19 6.08
C CYS A 24 19.81 -16.35 7.40
N LYS A 25 19.29 -17.55 7.66
CA LYS A 25 18.61 -17.90 8.90
C LYS A 25 19.54 -17.76 10.12
N LYS A 26 20.75 -18.33 10.04
CA LYS A 26 21.75 -18.21 11.11
C LYS A 26 22.11 -16.74 11.39
N ASN A 27 22.32 -15.96 10.34
CA ASN A 27 22.60 -14.54 10.45
C ASN A 27 21.43 -13.77 11.07
N TYR A 28 20.20 -14.04 10.62
CA TYR A 28 19.00 -13.43 11.19
C TYR A 28 18.87 -13.71 12.70
N ILE A 29 19.05 -14.95 13.13
CA ILE A 29 19.02 -15.34 14.55
C ILE A 29 20.10 -14.59 15.34
N ARG A 30 21.31 -14.46 14.79
CA ARG A 30 22.39 -13.71 15.42
C ARG A 30 22.04 -12.23 15.55
N HIS A 31 21.52 -11.60 14.48
CA HIS A 31 21.10 -10.20 14.49
C HIS A 31 19.99 -9.92 15.50
N LEU A 32 19.01 -10.82 15.66
CA LEU A 32 17.96 -10.70 16.68
C LEU A 32 18.55 -10.73 18.11
N LYS A 33 19.60 -11.53 18.34
CA LYS A 33 20.27 -11.58 19.65
C LYS A 33 21.11 -10.33 19.93
N GLU A 34 21.79 -9.80 18.90
CA GLU A 34 22.63 -8.60 19.00
C GLU A 34 21.80 -7.31 19.12
N ASN A 35 20.61 -7.29 18.51
CA ASN A 35 19.69 -6.16 18.50
C ASN A 35 18.24 -6.62 18.75
N PRO A 36 17.87 -6.93 20.00
CA PRO A 36 16.55 -7.42 20.36
C PRO A 36 15.45 -6.40 20.07
N ILE A 37 14.31 -6.86 19.54
CA ILE A 37 13.21 -6.00 19.11
C ILE A 37 12.45 -5.32 20.26
N ASP A 38 12.39 -5.93 21.42
CA ASP A 38 11.58 -5.49 22.58
C ASP A 38 11.87 -4.05 22.98
N TYR A 39 13.12 -3.61 22.92
CA TYR A 39 13.51 -2.24 23.23
C TYR A 39 13.00 -1.21 22.22
N HIS A 40 12.59 -1.67 21.04
CA HIS A 40 12.18 -0.86 19.91
C HIS A 40 10.65 -0.81 19.72
N LEU A 41 9.88 -1.61 20.46
CA LEU A 41 8.42 -1.66 20.38
C LEU A 41 7.71 -0.51 21.11
N THR A 42 8.43 0.41 21.71
CA THR A 42 7.86 1.54 22.48
C THR A 42 7.29 2.66 21.59
N SER A 43 7.68 2.74 20.31
CA SER A 43 7.12 3.67 19.34
C SER A 43 7.32 3.18 17.91
N LYS A 44 6.45 3.65 16.99
CA LYS A 44 6.59 3.38 15.54
C LYS A 44 7.96 3.82 15.00
N LYS A 45 8.44 4.97 15.44
CA LYS A 45 9.75 5.50 15.02
C LYS A 45 10.90 4.58 15.42
N LYS A 46 10.89 4.08 16.65
CA LYS A 46 11.92 3.15 17.13
C LYS A 46 11.88 1.83 16.37
N LEU A 47 10.69 1.30 16.09
CA LEU A 47 10.53 0.09 15.30
C LEU A 47 11.06 0.27 13.86
N VAL A 48 10.79 1.41 13.23
CA VAL A 48 11.34 1.73 11.90
C VAL A 48 12.87 1.80 11.94
N TYR A 49 13.44 2.42 12.95
CA TYR A 49 14.90 2.47 13.10
C TYR A 49 15.50 1.08 13.31
N TRP A 50 14.88 0.25 14.12
CA TRP A 50 15.30 -1.15 14.30
C TRP A 50 15.29 -1.94 12.98
N LEU A 51 14.26 -1.77 12.14
CA LEU A 51 14.20 -2.40 10.82
C LEU A 51 15.33 -1.92 9.91
N ILE A 52 15.71 -0.65 9.99
CA ILE A 52 16.82 -0.08 9.23
C ILE A 52 18.15 -0.66 9.74
N ASP A 53 18.33 -0.79 11.05
CA ASP A 53 19.52 -1.38 11.64
C ASP A 53 19.68 -2.85 11.24
N MET A 54 18.61 -3.65 11.33
CA MET A 54 18.61 -5.04 10.86
C MET A 54 18.98 -5.15 9.37
N HIS A 55 18.47 -4.24 8.55
CA HIS A 55 18.82 -4.20 7.13
C HIS A 55 20.28 -3.81 6.89
N ASN A 56 20.81 -2.86 7.65
CA ASN A 56 22.21 -2.45 7.58
C ASN A 56 23.16 -3.54 8.08
N MET A 57 22.78 -4.34 9.08
CA MET A 57 23.55 -5.51 9.51
C MET A 57 23.70 -6.52 8.36
N VAL A 58 22.61 -6.80 7.64
CA VAL A 58 22.67 -7.66 6.44
C VAL A 58 23.52 -7.02 5.34
N ASN A 59 23.38 -5.72 5.09
CA ASN A 59 24.20 -5.02 4.09
C ASN A 59 25.70 -5.12 4.41
N ALA A 60 26.08 -4.99 5.67
CA ALA A 60 27.47 -5.15 6.10
C ALA A 60 28.01 -6.54 5.80
N GLU A 61 27.23 -7.60 6.04
CA GLU A 61 27.63 -8.99 5.78
C GLU A 61 27.87 -9.29 4.29
N ILE A 62 27.05 -8.68 3.42
CA ILE A 62 27.16 -8.91 1.97
C ILE A 62 27.98 -7.83 1.25
N GLY A 63 28.74 -7.02 2.02
CA GLY A 63 29.63 -5.98 1.47
C GLY A 63 28.91 -4.81 0.80
N LYS A 64 27.60 -4.60 1.10
CA LYS A 64 26.85 -3.45 0.60
C LYS A 64 26.97 -2.24 1.51
N LYS A 65 26.84 -1.05 0.92
CA LYS A 65 26.86 0.20 1.69
C LYS A 65 25.68 0.27 2.65
N GLN A 66 25.98 0.62 3.90
CA GLN A 66 24.94 0.96 4.87
C GLN A 66 24.31 2.29 4.52
N MET A 67 23.02 2.42 4.81
CA MET A 67 22.24 3.62 4.52
C MET A 67 21.86 4.33 5.81
N SER A 68 21.88 5.67 5.79
CA SER A 68 21.41 6.46 6.94
C SER A 68 19.90 6.35 7.12
N TYR A 69 19.41 6.55 8.34
CA TYR A 69 17.98 6.58 8.64
C TYR A 69 17.23 7.56 7.76
N ASN A 70 17.73 8.80 7.63
CA ASN A 70 17.09 9.84 6.83
C ASN A 70 16.98 9.44 5.35
N THR A 71 18.03 8.86 4.78
CA THR A 71 18.02 8.39 3.38
C THR A 71 16.95 7.32 3.15
N ILE A 72 16.81 6.37 4.06
CA ILE A 72 15.83 5.29 3.94
C ILE A 72 14.41 5.83 4.13
N ILE A 73 14.19 6.65 5.17
CA ILE A 73 12.87 7.23 5.45
C ILE A 73 12.41 8.06 4.26
N GLN A 74 13.25 8.97 3.74
CA GLN A 74 12.92 9.79 2.58
C GLN A 74 12.55 8.93 1.36
N LYS A 75 13.33 7.90 1.07
CA LYS A 75 13.04 6.98 -0.03
C LYS A 75 11.67 6.30 0.09
N TYR A 76 11.29 5.87 1.29
CA TYR A 76 9.98 5.26 1.52
C TYR A 76 8.85 6.28 1.44
N GLU A 77 9.03 7.49 1.96
CA GLU A 77 8.06 8.58 1.84
C GLU A 77 7.82 8.95 0.38
N ASP A 78 8.88 9.04 -0.44
CA ASP A 78 8.76 9.32 -1.87
C ASP A 78 7.98 8.22 -2.61
N ILE A 79 8.27 6.94 -2.31
CA ILE A 79 7.55 5.80 -2.88
C ILE A 79 6.08 5.82 -2.46
N TYR A 80 5.80 6.09 -1.20
CA TYR A 80 4.43 6.12 -0.65
C TYR A 80 3.61 7.26 -1.24
N ASN A 81 4.18 8.47 -1.30
CA ASN A 81 3.54 9.63 -1.90
C ASN A 81 3.25 9.43 -3.39
N LYS A 82 4.19 8.81 -4.13
CA LYS A 82 4.00 8.48 -5.54
C LYS A 82 2.88 7.45 -5.74
N LYS A 83 2.76 6.47 -4.85
CA LYS A 83 1.69 5.47 -4.88
C LYS A 83 0.32 6.11 -4.62
N ILE A 84 0.19 6.94 -3.58
CA ILE A 84 -1.05 7.66 -3.27
C ILE A 84 -1.47 8.54 -4.45
N PHE A 85 -0.52 9.26 -5.06
CA PHE A 85 -0.81 10.10 -6.22
C PHE A 85 -1.31 9.28 -7.42
N SER A 86 -0.71 8.11 -7.70
CA SER A 86 -1.17 7.23 -8.78
C SER A 86 -2.56 6.65 -8.52
N GLU A 87 -2.86 6.25 -7.29
CA GLU A 87 -4.18 5.75 -6.88
C GLU A 87 -5.26 6.84 -7.02
N SER A 88 -4.97 8.07 -6.57
CA SER A 88 -5.89 9.21 -6.69
C SER A 88 -6.17 9.58 -8.16
N LEU A 89 -5.19 9.48 -9.04
CA LEU A 89 -5.38 9.68 -10.48
C LEU A 89 -6.30 8.59 -11.06
N ILE A 90 -6.04 7.32 -10.76
CA ILE A 90 -6.87 6.20 -11.24
C ILE A 90 -8.32 6.38 -10.80
N GLU A 91 -8.55 6.76 -9.55
CA GLU A 91 -9.88 7.01 -9.02
C GLU A 91 -10.58 8.20 -9.72
N SER A 92 -9.85 9.27 -9.99
CA SER A 92 -10.37 10.43 -10.73
C SER A 92 -10.78 10.08 -12.17
N PHE A 93 -10.01 9.25 -12.87
CA PHE A 93 -10.34 8.77 -14.20
C PHE A 93 -11.55 7.84 -14.19
N LYS A 94 -11.69 6.97 -13.19
CA LYS A 94 -12.83 6.08 -13.02
C LYS A 94 -14.12 6.86 -12.82
N ASN A 95 -14.11 7.85 -11.93
CA ASN A 95 -15.26 8.72 -11.65
C ASN A 95 -15.66 9.54 -12.88
N LYS A 96 -14.69 10.05 -13.66
CA LYS A 96 -14.97 10.78 -14.90
C LYS A 96 -15.62 9.89 -15.97
N LYS A 97 -15.19 8.63 -16.06
CA LYS A 97 -15.77 7.66 -17.01
C LYS A 97 -17.19 7.30 -16.62
N GLU A 98 -17.48 7.06 -15.35
CA GLU A 98 -18.81 6.74 -14.84
C GLU A 98 -19.80 7.88 -15.05
N ASN A 99 -19.38 9.12 -14.79
CA ASN A 99 -20.20 10.31 -15.02
C ASN A 99 -20.55 10.52 -16.51
N ASN A 100 -19.64 10.13 -17.41
CA ASN A 100 -19.88 10.22 -18.85
C ASN A 100 -20.92 9.20 -19.33
N TYR A 101 -20.92 7.97 -18.81
CA TYR A 101 -21.93 6.96 -19.12
C TYR A 101 -23.31 7.36 -18.61
N ASN A 102 -23.42 7.94 -17.42
CA ASN A 102 -24.69 8.42 -16.87
C ASN A 102 -25.28 9.54 -17.74
N ASN A 103 -24.45 10.47 -18.22
CA ASN A 103 -24.90 11.53 -19.12
C ASN A 103 -25.39 10.98 -20.48
N ILE A 104 -24.68 10.02 -21.06
CA ILE A 104 -25.09 9.36 -22.31
C ILE A 104 -26.42 8.62 -22.12
N PHE A 105 -26.59 7.91 -21.03
CA PHE A 105 -27.84 7.20 -20.72
C PHE A 105 -29.01 8.16 -20.58
N ILE A 106 -28.85 9.29 -19.91
CA ILE A 106 -29.88 10.34 -19.80
C ILE A 106 -30.27 10.88 -21.18
N ILE A 107 -29.31 11.16 -22.06
CA ILE A 107 -29.56 11.65 -23.41
C ILE A 107 -30.38 10.64 -24.21
N ILE A 108 -30.04 9.34 -24.13
CA ILE A 108 -30.78 8.27 -24.80
C ILE A 108 -32.24 8.22 -24.29
N CYS A 109 -32.46 8.28 -22.98
CA CYS A 109 -33.78 8.29 -22.37
C CYS A 109 -34.63 9.49 -22.86
N VAL A 110 -34.02 10.68 -22.94
CA VAL A 110 -34.72 11.89 -23.46
C VAL A 110 -35.12 11.72 -24.93
N ILE A 111 -34.25 11.15 -25.77
CA ILE A 111 -34.56 10.89 -27.18
C ILE A 111 -35.74 9.90 -27.30
N PHE A 112 -35.75 8.82 -26.51
CA PHE A 112 -36.84 7.86 -26.46
C PHE A 112 -38.17 8.51 -26.06
N LEU A 113 -38.16 9.38 -25.05
CA LEU A 113 -39.35 10.12 -24.62
C LEU A 113 -39.88 11.04 -25.73
N ILE A 114 -39.02 11.76 -26.43
CA ILE A 114 -39.41 12.62 -27.55
C ILE A 114 -40.04 11.79 -28.69
N CYS A 115 -39.43 10.68 -29.08
CA CYS A 115 -39.95 9.77 -30.08
C CYS A 115 -41.32 9.19 -29.69
N PHE A 116 -41.48 8.83 -28.39
CA PHE A 116 -42.76 8.30 -27.88
C PHE A 116 -43.88 9.36 -27.91
N ILE A 117 -43.58 10.59 -27.51
CA ILE A 117 -44.52 11.71 -27.58
C ILE A 117 -44.93 11.96 -29.04
N TYR A 118 -43.97 11.96 -29.97
CA TYR A 118 -44.22 12.13 -31.38
C TYR A 118 -45.12 11.02 -31.92
N TYR A 119 -44.87 9.78 -31.53
CA TYR A 119 -45.71 8.63 -31.87
C TYR A 119 -47.17 8.80 -31.38
N LEU A 120 -47.37 9.24 -30.14
CA LEU A 120 -48.69 9.44 -29.55
C LEU A 120 -49.48 10.57 -30.30
N ILE A 121 -48.82 11.65 -30.68
CA ILE A 121 -49.40 12.77 -31.41
C ILE A 121 -49.84 12.29 -32.81
N PHE A 122 -49.00 11.51 -33.48
CA PHE A 122 -49.30 10.99 -34.81
C PHE A 122 -50.43 9.97 -34.79
N LYS A 123 -50.51 9.13 -33.77
CA LYS A 123 -51.62 8.17 -33.57
C LYS A 123 -52.95 8.85 -33.29
N LYS A 124 -52.95 10.02 -32.66
CA LYS A 124 -54.17 10.77 -32.35
C LYS A 124 -54.71 11.56 -33.55
N LYS A 125 -53.91 11.73 -34.63
CA LYS A 125 -54.26 12.43 -35.85
C LYS A 125 -54.86 11.51 -36.96
N LYS A 126 -54.84 10.19 -36.67
CA LYS A 126 -55.44 9.17 -37.54
C LYS A 126 -56.77 8.68 -36.94
#